data_31994940ef3c2b5916dfc4d2218c1ba2
#
_entry.id   31994940ef3c2b5916dfc4d2218c1ba2
#
_cell.length_a   1.000
_cell.length_b   1.000
_cell.length_c   1.000
_cell.angle_alpha   90.00
_cell.angle_beta   90.00
_cell.angle_gamma   90.00
#
_symmetry.space_group_name_H-M   'P 1'
#
loop_
_entity.id
_entity.type
_entity.pdbx_description
1 polymer ?
#
loop_
_entity_poly.entity_id
_entity_poly.type
_entity_poly.pdbx_seq_one_letter_code
_entity_poly.pdbx_strand_id
1 'polypeptide(L)'
;MGGAVYDQGNCKDGWFFQPTIFDQVTPRMRIAQEEIFGPVLSINEVKSFEEAIDVLNGTAYGLSSAIYTADVGRAFRAMRDIEAGITYINGPTIGAEVHLPFGGVKDTGNGHREAGTTVYDIFSEWKAIYVDYSGKLQKAQIDNAE
;
A
#
# COMPACT_ATOMS: atom_id res chain seq x y z
N MET A 1 -10.94 -19.46 -15.71
CA MET A 1 -11.06 -20.65 -14.85
C MET A 1 -11.87 -20.26 -13.62
N GLY A 2 -12.78 -21.07 -13.12
CA GLY A 2 -13.69 -20.72 -12.02
C GLY A 2 -14.92 -19.95 -12.53
N GLY A 3 -15.39 -18.98 -11.75
CA GLY A 3 -16.48 -18.09 -12.15
C GLY A 3 -17.88 -18.59 -11.81
N ALA A 4 -17.98 -19.51 -10.85
CA ALA A 4 -19.25 -20.06 -10.40
C ALA A 4 -19.38 -20.10 -8.87
N VAL A 5 -20.61 -20.01 -8.41
CA VAL A 5 -20.95 -20.33 -7.02
C VAL A 5 -20.67 -21.80 -6.76
N TYR A 6 -20.13 -22.11 -5.60
CA TYR A 6 -19.91 -23.49 -5.17
C TYR A 6 -20.89 -23.83 -4.05
N ASP A 7 -21.89 -24.64 -4.40
CA ASP A 7 -23.05 -24.98 -3.57
C ASP A 7 -23.18 -26.49 -3.28
N GLN A 8 -22.07 -27.26 -3.31
CA GLN A 8 -22.10 -28.69 -3.15
C GLN A 8 -21.70 -29.14 -1.75
N GLY A 9 -22.23 -30.28 -1.34
CA GLY A 9 -21.93 -30.92 -0.05
C GLY A 9 -22.27 -29.99 1.12
N ASN A 10 -21.31 -29.79 2.02
CA ASN A 10 -21.46 -28.92 3.20
C ASN A 10 -21.45 -27.41 2.85
N CYS A 11 -21.23 -27.05 1.59
CA CYS A 11 -21.18 -25.65 1.15
C CYS A 11 -22.52 -25.13 0.61
N LYS A 12 -23.55 -25.99 0.50
CA LYS A 12 -24.85 -25.68 -0.12
C LYS A 12 -25.61 -24.52 0.56
N ASP A 13 -25.40 -24.34 1.87
CA ASP A 13 -26.10 -23.35 2.68
C ASP A 13 -25.21 -22.11 2.96
N GLY A 14 -24.06 -21.95 2.26
CA GLY A 14 -23.10 -20.89 2.45
C GLY A 14 -22.86 -20.04 1.19
N TRP A 15 -22.03 -19.01 1.34
CA TRP A 15 -21.65 -18.07 0.29
C TRP A 15 -20.27 -18.41 -0.27
N PHE A 16 -20.16 -19.57 -0.93
CA PHE A 16 -18.89 -20.02 -1.49
C PHE A 16 -18.82 -19.73 -2.98
N PHE A 17 -17.68 -19.20 -3.40
CA PHE A 17 -17.38 -18.91 -4.80
C PHE A 17 -16.07 -19.61 -5.18
N GLN A 18 -16.03 -20.19 -6.37
CA GLN A 18 -14.82 -20.85 -6.85
C GLN A 18 -13.69 -19.84 -7.04
N PRO A 19 -12.42 -20.19 -6.68
CA PRO A 19 -11.28 -19.40 -7.08
C PRO A 19 -11.30 -19.17 -8.59
N THR A 20 -11.22 -17.88 -8.97
CA THR A 20 -11.50 -17.45 -10.34
C THR A 20 -10.33 -16.63 -10.88
N ILE A 21 -9.88 -16.98 -12.07
CA ILE A 21 -8.83 -16.25 -12.79
C ILE A 21 -9.42 -15.70 -14.08
N PHE A 22 -9.30 -14.37 -14.23
CA PHE A 22 -9.57 -13.67 -15.47
C PHE A 22 -8.25 -13.38 -16.18
N ASP A 23 -8.15 -13.84 -17.41
CA ASP A 23 -7.01 -13.61 -18.30
C ASP A 23 -7.34 -12.53 -19.34
N GLN A 24 -6.30 -11.97 -19.97
CA GLN A 24 -6.43 -10.91 -20.98
C GLN A 24 -7.19 -9.67 -20.48
N VAL A 25 -7.07 -9.38 -19.19
CA VAL A 25 -7.68 -8.19 -18.61
C VAL A 25 -6.90 -6.96 -19.08
N THR A 26 -7.62 -5.93 -19.49
CA THR A 26 -6.99 -4.64 -19.83
C THR A 26 -7.16 -3.64 -18.69
N PRO A 27 -6.26 -2.64 -18.56
CA PRO A 27 -6.33 -1.65 -17.48
C PRO A 27 -7.63 -0.84 -17.41
N ARG A 28 -8.39 -0.79 -18.52
CA ARG A 28 -9.67 -0.06 -18.58
C ARG A 28 -10.89 -0.89 -18.16
N MET A 29 -10.73 -2.19 -18.01
CA MET A 29 -11.82 -3.05 -17.57
C MET A 29 -12.17 -2.76 -16.11
N ARG A 30 -13.43 -2.83 -15.78
CA ARG A 30 -13.95 -2.61 -14.44
C ARG A 30 -13.27 -3.52 -13.40
N ILE A 31 -13.03 -4.78 -13.76
CA ILE A 31 -12.34 -5.77 -12.91
C ILE A 31 -10.87 -5.42 -12.61
N ALA A 32 -10.24 -4.55 -13.43
CA ALA A 32 -8.88 -4.05 -13.16
C ALA A 32 -8.87 -2.80 -12.28
N GLN A 33 -10.02 -2.14 -12.09
CA GLN A 33 -10.12 -0.86 -11.42
C GLN A 33 -10.90 -0.92 -10.10
N GLU A 34 -11.75 -1.93 -9.91
CA GLU A 34 -12.59 -2.07 -8.73
C GLU A 34 -12.13 -3.27 -7.89
N GLU A 35 -12.17 -3.11 -6.58
CA GLU A 35 -11.90 -4.19 -5.64
C GLU A 35 -13.09 -5.15 -5.60
N ILE A 36 -12.86 -6.44 -5.94
CA ILE A 36 -13.89 -7.47 -5.93
C ILE A 36 -14.17 -7.98 -4.52
N PHE A 37 -13.17 -7.95 -3.64
CA PHE A 37 -13.22 -8.49 -2.28
C PHE A 37 -13.65 -9.96 -2.21
N GLY A 38 -13.07 -10.78 -3.09
CA GLY A 38 -13.38 -12.20 -3.24
C GLY A 38 -12.22 -12.99 -3.87
N PRO A 39 -12.37 -14.31 -4.06
CA PRO A 39 -11.31 -15.18 -4.56
C PRO A 39 -11.10 -15.00 -6.10
N VAL A 40 -10.80 -13.81 -6.51
CA VAL A 40 -10.67 -13.40 -7.91
C VAL A 40 -9.29 -12.83 -8.19
N LEU A 41 -8.64 -13.30 -9.25
CA LEU A 41 -7.37 -12.79 -9.76
C LEU A 41 -7.55 -12.30 -11.20
N SER A 42 -7.06 -11.10 -11.49
CA SER A 42 -7.00 -10.52 -12.83
C SER A 42 -5.57 -10.50 -13.35
N ILE A 43 -5.35 -10.98 -14.56
CA ILE A 43 -4.05 -11.00 -15.22
C ILE A 43 -4.04 -9.97 -16.35
N ASN A 44 -3.14 -8.99 -16.23
CA ASN A 44 -2.84 -8.01 -17.26
C ASN A 44 -1.49 -8.35 -17.89
N GLU A 45 -1.45 -8.60 -19.19
CA GLU A 45 -0.20 -8.73 -19.90
C GLU A 45 0.39 -7.37 -20.24
N VAL A 46 1.69 -7.21 -20.01
CA VAL A 46 2.45 -5.99 -20.30
C VAL A 46 3.69 -6.30 -21.11
N LYS A 47 4.14 -5.35 -21.90
CA LYS A 47 5.26 -5.53 -22.82
C LYS A 47 6.60 -5.02 -22.28
N SER A 48 6.55 -4.21 -21.23
CA SER A 48 7.75 -3.62 -20.65
C SER A 48 7.60 -3.45 -19.13
N PHE A 49 8.72 -3.18 -18.48
CA PHE A 49 8.73 -2.82 -17.06
C PHE A 49 7.99 -1.50 -16.81
N GLU A 50 8.17 -0.52 -17.68
CA GLU A 50 7.53 0.79 -17.60
C GLU A 50 6.01 0.64 -17.65
N GLU A 51 5.51 -0.12 -18.64
CA GLU A 51 4.07 -0.40 -18.74
C GLU A 51 3.54 -1.14 -17.51
N ALA A 52 4.33 -2.03 -16.91
CA ALA A 52 3.93 -2.71 -15.66
C ALA A 52 3.73 -1.71 -14.50
N ILE A 53 4.66 -0.76 -14.36
CA ILE A 53 4.55 0.30 -13.35
C ILE A 53 3.34 1.22 -13.63
N ASP A 54 3.14 1.61 -14.89
CA ASP A 54 2.00 2.45 -15.28
C ASP A 54 0.66 1.77 -15.00
N VAL A 55 0.54 0.47 -15.33
CA VAL A 55 -0.68 -0.31 -15.06
C VAL A 55 -0.91 -0.46 -13.56
N LEU A 56 0.13 -0.76 -12.78
CA LEU A 56 0.03 -0.88 -11.33
C LEU A 56 -0.40 0.44 -10.69
N ASN A 57 0.20 1.54 -11.12
CA ASN A 57 -0.12 2.86 -10.58
C ASN A 57 -1.45 3.43 -11.12
N GLY A 58 -1.99 2.86 -12.18
CA GLY A 58 -3.19 3.34 -12.88
C GLY A 58 -4.52 3.06 -12.18
N THR A 59 -4.53 2.71 -10.89
CA THR A 59 -5.73 2.50 -10.08
C THR A 59 -5.88 3.57 -9.00
N ALA A 60 -7.09 3.73 -8.47
CA ALA A 60 -7.35 4.61 -7.33
C ALA A 60 -6.79 4.05 -6.00
N TYR A 61 -6.35 2.81 -5.98
CA TYR A 61 -5.86 2.11 -4.79
C TYR A 61 -4.34 2.06 -4.73
N GLY A 62 -3.79 1.87 -3.54
CA GLY A 62 -2.36 1.76 -3.33
C GLY A 62 -2.01 1.23 -1.94
N LEU A 63 -2.54 0.06 -1.54
CA LEU A 63 -2.19 -0.54 -0.25
C LEU A 63 -0.87 -1.28 -0.34
N SER A 64 -0.84 -2.39 -1.07
CA SER A 64 0.35 -3.22 -1.17
C SER A 64 0.62 -3.65 -2.61
N SER A 65 1.89 -3.83 -2.91
CA SER A 65 2.39 -4.26 -4.21
C SER A 65 3.56 -5.22 -4.06
N ALA A 66 3.86 -5.98 -5.10
CA ALA A 66 5.03 -6.84 -5.15
C ALA A 66 5.64 -6.86 -6.54
N ILE A 67 6.95 -6.97 -6.60
CA ILE A 67 7.68 -7.26 -7.82
C ILE A 67 8.58 -8.48 -7.61
N TYR A 68 8.57 -9.39 -8.59
CA TYR A 68 9.48 -10.51 -8.65
C TYR A 68 10.45 -10.30 -9.80
N THR A 69 11.73 -10.15 -9.48
CA THR A 69 12.77 -9.89 -10.48
C THR A 69 14.14 -10.33 -9.98
N ALA A 70 14.95 -10.83 -10.88
CA ALA A 70 16.37 -11.08 -10.64
C ALA A 70 17.26 -9.85 -10.98
N ASP A 71 16.69 -8.83 -11.61
CA ASP A 71 17.38 -7.60 -11.99
C ASP A 71 17.30 -6.58 -10.83
N VAL A 72 18.43 -6.33 -10.20
CA VAL A 72 18.58 -5.38 -9.09
C VAL A 72 18.20 -3.96 -9.52
N GLY A 73 18.53 -3.54 -10.74
CA GLY A 73 18.17 -2.22 -11.26
C GLY A 73 16.66 -2.04 -11.37
N ARG A 74 15.93 -3.06 -11.83
CA ARG A 74 14.45 -3.06 -11.85
C ARG A 74 13.87 -3.04 -10.45
N ALA A 75 14.45 -3.77 -9.51
CA ALA A 75 14.00 -3.76 -8.12
C ALA A 75 14.08 -2.36 -7.52
N PHE A 76 15.21 -1.65 -7.67
CA PHE A 76 15.38 -0.28 -7.17
C PHE A 76 14.47 0.72 -7.88
N ARG A 77 14.26 0.58 -9.19
CA ARG A 77 13.30 1.40 -9.93
C ARG A 77 11.88 1.19 -9.42
N ALA A 78 11.48 -0.06 -9.22
CA ALA A 78 10.17 -0.39 -8.67
C ALA A 78 9.96 0.23 -7.27
N MET A 79 10.96 0.15 -6.38
CA MET A 79 10.89 0.79 -5.07
C MET A 79 10.68 2.30 -5.14
N ARG A 80 11.21 2.96 -6.17
CA ARG A 80 11.05 4.40 -6.38
C ARG A 80 9.71 4.76 -7.02
N ASP A 81 9.27 3.97 -8.01
CA ASP A 81 8.23 4.36 -8.98
C ASP A 81 6.85 3.76 -8.64
N ILE A 82 6.77 2.73 -7.80
CA ILE A 82 5.49 2.14 -7.37
C ILE A 82 4.79 3.06 -6.37
N GLU A 83 3.54 3.39 -6.66
CA GLU A 83 2.67 4.21 -5.80
C GLU A 83 1.80 3.31 -4.90
N ALA A 84 2.45 2.62 -3.98
CA ALA A 84 1.78 1.82 -2.94
C ALA A 84 2.39 2.13 -1.57
N GLY A 85 1.61 1.96 -0.52
CA GLY A 85 2.09 2.17 0.85
C GLY A 85 3.09 1.11 1.30
N ILE A 86 2.98 -0.10 0.74
CA ILE A 86 3.86 -1.23 1.02
C ILE A 86 4.30 -1.83 -0.31
N THR A 87 5.61 -2.03 -0.48
CA THR A 87 6.17 -2.66 -1.68
C THR A 87 7.10 -3.79 -1.29
N TYR A 88 6.80 -4.97 -1.81
CA TYR A 88 7.61 -6.18 -1.60
C TYR A 88 8.51 -6.44 -2.81
N ILE A 89 9.75 -6.77 -2.56
CA ILE A 89 10.69 -7.22 -3.58
C ILE A 89 10.94 -8.71 -3.38
N ASN A 90 10.55 -9.51 -4.37
CA ASN A 90 10.66 -10.97 -4.34
C ASN A 90 9.95 -11.64 -3.14
N GLY A 91 8.88 -11.01 -2.67
CA GLY A 91 8.01 -11.50 -1.62
C GLY A 91 6.53 -11.30 -1.98
N PRO A 92 5.62 -12.07 -1.38
CA PRO A 92 4.18 -11.92 -1.62
C PRO A 92 3.63 -10.68 -0.89
N THR A 93 2.47 -10.19 -1.34
CA THR A 93 1.76 -9.07 -0.72
C THR A 93 1.00 -9.46 0.55
N ILE A 94 1.09 -10.70 0.99
CA ILE A 94 0.46 -11.21 2.21
C ILE A 94 1.42 -11.10 3.40
N GLY A 95 0.89 -10.65 4.52
CA GLY A 95 1.64 -10.44 5.75
C GLY A 95 2.23 -9.03 5.83
N ALA A 96 2.02 -8.39 6.96
CA ALA A 96 2.63 -7.12 7.30
C ALA A 96 3.45 -7.31 8.58
N GLU A 97 4.67 -6.81 8.55
CA GLU A 97 5.56 -6.89 9.71
C GLU A 97 5.23 -5.77 10.70
N VAL A 98 4.96 -6.11 11.94
CA VAL A 98 4.52 -5.17 12.98
C VAL A 98 5.51 -4.02 13.25
N HIS A 99 6.76 -4.19 12.91
CA HIS A 99 7.80 -3.17 13.07
C HIS A 99 7.89 -2.17 11.90
N LEU A 100 7.14 -2.39 10.83
CA LEU A 100 7.08 -1.51 9.66
C LEU A 100 5.76 -0.74 9.63
N PRO A 101 5.77 0.51 9.18
CA PRO A 101 4.54 1.29 9.01
C PRO A 101 3.59 0.62 8.02
N PHE A 102 2.35 0.40 8.45
CA PHE A 102 1.30 -0.18 7.62
C PHE A 102 0.27 0.88 7.20
N GLY A 103 -0.06 0.93 5.93
CA GLY A 103 -1.09 1.81 5.39
C GLY A 103 -0.91 2.08 3.91
N GLY A 104 -1.98 2.49 3.25
CA GLY A 104 -2.03 2.76 1.82
C GLY A 104 -1.81 4.22 1.44
N VAL A 105 -1.70 4.44 0.15
CA VAL A 105 -1.74 5.76 -0.50
C VAL A 105 -3.00 5.86 -1.37
N LYS A 106 -3.23 6.99 -2.01
CA LYS A 106 -4.43 7.26 -2.82
C LYS A 106 -5.70 7.03 -1.99
N ASP A 107 -6.74 6.43 -2.56
CA ASP A 107 -8.02 6.20 -1.89
C ASP A 107 -8.00 5.04 -0.88
N THR A 108 -6.87 4.36 -0.72
CA THR A 108 -6.74 3.23 0.22
C THR A 108 -6.53 3.67 1.66
N GLY A 109 -6.10 4.89 1.92
CA GLY A 109 -5.76 5.34 3.27
C GLY A 109 -6.19 6.77 3.55
N ASN A 110 -6.21 7.12 4.82
CA ASN A 110 -6.47 8.48 5.31
C ASN A 110 -5.19 9.32 5.54
N GLY A 111 -4.04 8.83 5.07
CA GLY A 111 -2.73 9.46 5.24
C GLY A 111 -1.95 9.00 6.46
N HIS A 112 -2.57 8.35 7.42
CA HIS A 112 -1.89 7.77 8.58
C HIS A 112 -1.27 6.41 8.25
N ARG A 113 -0.27 6.05 9.05
CA ARG A 113 0.35 4.73 9.05
C ARG A 113 0.25 4.15 10.44
N GLU A 114 -0.32 2.95 10.56
CA GLU A 114 -0.30 2.17 11.80
C GLU A 114 0.88 1.20 11.81
N ALA A 115 1.20 0.65 12.96
CA ALA A 115 2.38 -0.18 13.23
C ALA A 115 3.72 0.58 13.11
N GLY A 116 4.81 -0.11 13.43
CA GLY A 116 6.12 0.51 13.50
C GLY A 116 6.19 1.69 14.48
N THR A 117 7.15 2.56 14.28
CA THR A 117 7.32 3.75 15.15
C THR A 117 6.25 4.82 14.92
N THR A 118 5.53 4.77 13.81
CA THR A 118 4.46 5.74 13.51
C THR A 118 3.25 5.60 14.43
N VAL A 119 3.14 4.47 15.11
CA VAL A 119 2.10 4.23 16.11
C VAL A 119 2.15 5.23 17.27
N TYR A 120 3.32 5.74 17.59
CA TYR A 120 3.46 6.74 18.66
C TYR A 120 2.73 8.04 18.34
N ASP A 121 2.68 8.46 17.08
CA ASP A 121 1.95 9.67 16.67
C ASP A 121 0.44 9.51 16.77
N ILE A 122 -0.06 8.26 16.72
CA ILE A 122 -1.48 7.96 16.80
C ILE A 122 -1.96 7.85 18.26
N PHE A 123 -1.14 7.23 19.13
CA PHE A 123 -1.54 6.90 20.52
C PHE A 123 -0.92 7.80 21.57
N SER A 124 -0.16 8.84 21.18
CA SER A 124 0.42 9.81 22.11
C SER A 124 0.34 11.23 21.56
N GLU A 125 0.52 12.19 22.45
CA GLU A 125 0.60 13.60 22.11
C GLU A 125 2.00 14.12 22.39
N TRP A 126 2.53 14.92 21.45
CA TRP A 126 3.81 15.58 21.61
C TRP A 126 3.70 16.75 22.60
N LYS A 127 4.60 16.84 23.56
CA LYS A 127 4.74 17.96 24.46
C LYS A 127 6.14 18.53 24.37
N ALA A 128 6.25 19.77 23.91
CA ALA A 128 7.52 20.50 23.97
C ALA A 128 7.69 21.13 25.35
N ILE A 129 8.87 20.91 25.95
CA ILE A 129 9.23 21.48 27.25
C ILE A 129 10.53 22.27 27.06
N TYR A 130 10.45 23.55 27.34
CA TYR A 130 11.61 24.43 27.40
C TYR A 130 11.94 24.73 28.84
N VAL A 131 13.20 24.52 29.22
CA VAL A 131 13.66 24.74 30.60
C VAL A 131 14.76 25.79 30.54
N ASP A 132 14.50 26.94 31.19
CA ASP A 132 15.48 28.01 31.29
C ASP A 132 15.62 28.49 32.76
N TYR A 133 16.79 28.31 33.29
CA TYR A 133 17.16 28.81 34.62
C TYR A 133 18.15 29.98 34.56
N SER A 134 18.37 30.58 33.39
CA SER A 134 19.31 31.68 33.20
C SER A 134 18.91 32.97 33.90
N GLY A 135 17.62 33.13 34.21
CA GLY A 135 17.04 34.38 34.74
C GLY A 135 17.03 35.54 33.76
N LYS A 136 17.30 35.27 32.48
CA LYS A 136 17.32 36.25 31.41
C LYS A 136 16.18 35.98 30.44
N LEU A 137 15.54 37.05 29.91
CA LEU A 137 14.55 36.90 28.85
C LEU A 137 15.25 36.40 27.58
N GLN A 138 14.81 35.26 27.07
CA GLN A 138 15.26 34.77 25.77
C GLN A 138 14.73 35.71 24.68
N LYS A 139 15.63 36.31 23.91
CA LYS A 139 15.26 37.12 22.77
C LYS A 139 14.73 36.24 21.64
N ALA A 140 13.62 36.61 21.02
CA ALA A 140 13.13 35.95 19.83
C ALA A 140 14.15 36.07 18.67
N GLN A 141 14.16 35.09 17.78
CA GLN A 141 15.10 35.09 16.63
C GLN A 141 14.96 36.30 15.67
N ILE A 142 13.92 37.09 15.84
CA ILE A 142 13.59 38.23 14.99
C ILE A 142 14.23 39.51 15.53
N ASP A 143 14.70 39.55 16.77
CA ASP A 143 15.36 40.71 17.38
C ASP A 143 16.86 40.72 17.04
N ASN A 144 17.16 40.88 15.75
CA ASN A 144 18.48 41.29 15.28
C ASN A 144 18.62 42.82 15.36
N ALA A 145 18.44 43.38 16.52
CA ALA A 145 18.76 44.75 16.72
C ALA A 145 20.02 44.85 17.57
N GLU A 146 21.13 45.19 16.89
CA GLU A 146 22.39 45.81 17.32
C GLU A 146 23.02 45.35 18.64
#